data_86151f19e75068b4b59ff9865a7458de
#
_entry.id   86151f19e75068b4b59ff9865a7458de
#
_cell.length_a   1.000
_cell.length_b   1.000
_cell.length_c   1.000
_cell.angle_alpha   90.00
_cell.angle_beta   90.00
_cell.angle_gamma   90.00
#
_symmetry.space_group_name_H-M   'P 1'
#
loop_
_entity.id
_entity.type
_entity.pdbx_description
1 polymer ?
#
loop_
_entity_poly.entity_id
_entity_poly.type
_entity_poly.pdbx_seq_one_letter_code
_entity_poly.pdbx_strand_id
1 'polypeptide(L)'
;MKKYETVFILDDRKVQDEGKAFAEEFSSVISGAGGEMVSVTPLGRKQFAREIRKRKAGIYYDFVFSAKEGFAKDLPEKYKLDERILRMQVFVHDRPENQIKASEAILLKESSII
;
A
#
# COMPACT_ATOMS: atom_id res chain seq x y z
N MET A 1 15.54 -4.56 12.84
CA MET A 1 14.32 -4.05 12.19
C MET A 1 13.46 -5.20 11.71
N LYS A 2 12.15 -4.97 11.65
CA LYS A 2 11.22 -5.95 11.12
C LYS A 2 10.86 -5.64 9.69
N LYS A 3 10.44 -6.65 8.94
CA LYS A 3 9.89 -6.46 7.60
C LYS A 3 8.38 -6.25 7.68
N TYR A 4 7.89 -5.35 6.85
CA TYR A 4 6.47 -5.05 6.74
C TYR A 4 6.07 -5.03 5.28
N GLU A 5 4.80 -5.31 5.05
CA GLU A 5 4.19 -5.16 3.74
C GLU A 5 3.07 -4.13 3.85
N THR A 6 3.06 -3.18 2.94
CA THR A 6 2.01 -2.16 2.90
C THR A 6 1.34 -2.21 1.54
N VAL A 7 0.01 -2.32 1.54
CA VAL A 7 -0.77 -2.28 0.33
C VAL A 7 -1.53 -0.97 0.30
N PHE A 8 -1.35 -0.20 -0.77
CA PHE A 8 -2.05 1.06 -1.00
C PHE A 8 -3.05 0.89 -2.13
N ILE A 9 -4.21 1.50 -1.96
CA ILE A 9 -5.17 1.69 -3.03
C ILE A 9 -5.24 3.19 -3.25
N LEU A 10 -4.76 3.64 -4.42
CA LEU A 10 -4.67 5.06 -4.74
C LEU A 10 -5.82 5.49 -5.64
N ASP A 11 -6.26 6.74 -5.46
CA ASP A 11 -7.25 7.34 -6.32
C ASP A 11 -6.60 7.73 -7.64
N ASP A 12 -6.99 7.09 -8.74
CA ASP A 12 -6.38 7.30 -10.04
C ASP A 12 -6.61 8.72 -10.59
N ARG A 13 -7.52 9.47 -9.99
CA ARG A 13 -7.75 10.88 -10.34
C ARG A 13 -6.79 11.82 -9.63
N LYS A 14 -6.18 11.34 -8.55
CA LYS A 14 -5.28 12.15 -7.71
C LYS A 14 -3.80 11.85 -7.94
N VAL A 15 -3.48 10.81 -8.71
CA VAL A 15 -2.11 10.42 -8.99
C VAL A 15 -1.89 10.36 -10.50
N GLN A 16 -0.65 10.62 -10.92
CA GLN A 16 -0.24 10.53 -12.31
C GLN A 16 0.66 9.33 -12.50
N ASP A 17 0.83 8.91 -13.76
CA ASP A 17 1.71 7.79 -14.12
C ASP A 17 1.44 6.55 -13.29
N GLU A 18 0.16 6.25 -13.05
CA GLU A 18 -0.27 5.09 -12.29
C GLU A 18 0.31 5.04 -10.87
N GLY A 19 0.61 6.22 -10.30
CA GLY A 19 1.11 6.32 -8.94
C GLY A 19 2.62 6.20 -8.81
N LYS A 20 3.35 6.27 -9.91
CA LYS A 20 4.81 6.12 -9.89
C LYS A 20 5.49 7.16 -8.99
N ALA A 21 5.05 8.41 -9.07
CA ALA A 21 5.59 9.47 -8.22
C ALA A 21 5.30 9.21 -6.74
N PHE A 22 4.12 8.69 -6.44
CA PHE A 22 3.77 8.30 -5.08
C PHE A 22 4.69 7.19 -4.58
N ALA A 23 4.98 6.21 -5.42
CA ALA A 23 5.87 5.10 -5.05
C ALA A 23 7.27 5.60 -4.73
N GLU A 24 7.79 6.53 -5.51
CA GLU A 24 9.09 7.13 -5.26
C GLU A 24 9.11 7.91 -3.95
N GLU A 25 8.04 8.67 -3.70
CA GLU A 25 7.89 9.43 -2.47
C GLU A 25 7.86 8.52 -1.25
N PHE A 26 7.10 7.43 -1.32
CA PHE A 26 7.02 6.47 -0.22
C PHE A 26 8.37 5.80 0.04
N SER A 27 9.09 5.44 -1.01
CA SER A 27 10.44 4.88 -0.88
C SER A 27 11.38 5.85 -0.17
N SER A 28 11.28 7.14 -0.49
CA SER A 28 12.07 8.17 0.16
C SER A 28 11.71 8.32 1.63
N VAL A 29 10.44 8.21 1.97
CA VAL A 29 9.98 8.26 3.36
C VAL A 29 10.58 7.11 4.16
N ILE A 30 10.58 5.91 3.60
CA ILE A 30 11.16 4.74 4.26
C ILE A 30 12.67 4.93 4.47
N SER A 31 13.38 5.35 3.42
CA SER A 31 14.83 5.58 3.50
C SER A 31 15.16 6.69 4.50
N GLY A 32 14.39 7.76 4.49
CA GLY A 32 14.60 8.89 5.38
C GLY A 32 14.39 8.55 6.86
N ALA A 33 13.62 7.51 7.14
CA ALA A 33 13.39 7.03 8.51
C ALA A 33 14.41 5.97 8.93
N GLY A 34 15.41 5.70 8.10
CA GLY A 34 16.43 4.69 8.40
C GLY A 34 16.02 3.28 8.02
N GLY A 35 14.90 3.14 7.31
CA GLY A 35 14.45 1.84 6.82
C GLY A 35 15.04 1.51 5.46
N GLU A 36 14.65 0.36 4.94
CA GLU A 36 15.12 -0.11 3.64
C GLU A 36 13.96 -0.67 2.84
N MET A 37 13.80 -0.19 1.61
CA MET A 37 12.80 -0.71 0.71
C MET A 37 13.28 -2.03 0.11
N VAL A 38 12.52 -3.10 0.32
CA VAL A 38 12.88 -4.42 -0.19
C VAL A 38 12.31 -4.64 -1.59
N SER A 39 11.02 -4.33 -1.78
CA SER A 39 10.42 -4.46 -3.10
C SER A 39 9.25 -3.51 -3.27
N VAL A 40 9.01 -3.12 -4.52
CA VAL A 40 7.88 -2.29 -4.93
C VAL A 40 7.20 -3.01 -6.07
N THR A 41 5.94 -3.40 -5.88
CA THR A 41 5.21 -4.16 -6.88
C THR A 41 3.95 -3.40 -7.27
N PRO A 42 3.93 -2.81 -8.48
CA PRO A 42 2.69 -2.21 -8.97
C PRO A 42 1.72 -3.31 -9.38
N LEU A 43 0.54 -3.30 -8.80
CA LEU A 43 -0.50 -4.28 -9.10
C LEU A 43 -1.48 -3.79 -10.15
N GLY A 44 -1.37 -2.52 -10.53
CA GLY A 44 -2.16 -1.93 -11.59
C GLY A 44 -3.52 -1.42 -11.14
N ARG A 45 -4.28 -0.93 -12.11
CA ARG A 45 -5.60 -0.40 -11.86
C ARG A 45 -6.62 -1.54 -11.78
N LYS A 46 -7.41 -1.54 -10.72
CA LYS A 46 -8.43 -2.57 -10.49
C LYS A 46 -9.78 -1.92 -10.23
N GLN A 47 -10.83 -2.55 -10.68
CA GLN A 47 -12.19 -2.13 -10.36
C GLN A 47 -12.60 -2.73 -9.03
N PHE A 48 -13.36 -1.95 -8.27
CA PHE A 48 -13.86 -2.41 -6.96
C PHE A 48 -15.21 -3.08 -7.14
N ALA A 49 -15.45 -4.14 -6.36
CA ALA A 49 -16.78 -4.74 -6.30
C ALA A 49 -17.78 -3.79 -5.63
N ARG A 50 -17.26 -2.92 -4.75
CA ARG A 50 -18.05 -1.92 -4.03
C ARG A 50 -17.26 -0.61 -4.06
N GLU A 51 -17.96 0.52 -4.16
CA GLU A 51 -17.31 1.83 -4.17
C GLU A 51 -16.53 2.08 -2.87
N ILE A 52 -15.36 2.69 -3.01
CA ILE A 52 -14.55 3.16 -1.89
C ILE A 52 -14.43 4.67 -2.06
N ARG A 53 -14.97 5.43 -1.10
CA ARG A 53 -14.99 6.90 -1.14
C ARG A 53 -15.51 7.44 -2.46
N LYS A 54 -16.61 6.84 -2.95
CA LYS A 54 -17.28 7.22 -4.21
C LYS A 54 -16.42 6.97 -5.45
N ARG A 55 -15.42 6.09 -5.36
CA ARG A 55 -14.61 5.66 -6.50
C ARG A 55 -14.91 4.21 -6.81
N LYS A 56 -14.96 3.89 -8.09
CA LYS A 56 -15.25 2.54 -8.57
C LYS A 56 -14.01 1.74 -8.88
N ALA A 57 -12.86 2.40 -8.94
CA ALA A 57 -11.59 1.77 -9.26
C ALA A 57 -10.46 2.52 -8.59
N GLY A 58 -9.31 1.89 -8.50
CA GLY A 58 -8.12 2.50 -7.95
C GLY A 58 -6.88 1.78 -8.42
N ILE A 59 -5.74 2.34 -8.08
CA ILE A 59 -4.44 1.80 -8.43
C ILE A 59 -3.85 1.12 -7.21
N TYR A 60 -3.50 -0.15 -7.34
CA TYR A 60 -2.97 -0.96 -6.25
C TYR A 60 -1.45 -0.99 -6.31
N TYR A 61 -0.83 -0.79 -5.15
CA TYR A 61 0.61 -0.89 -4.97
C TYR A 61 0.93 -1.72 -3.75
N ASP A 62 1.94 -2.56 -3.87
CA ASP A 62 2.42 -3.40 -2.79
C ASP A 62 3.88 -3.06 -2.51
N PHE A 63 4.18 -2.69 -1.28
CA PHE A 63 5.52 -2.34 -0.84
C PHE A 63 5.97 -3.27 0.28
N VAL A 64 7.16 -3.83 0.14
CA VAL A 64 7.80 -4.60 1.22
C VAL A 64 9.02 -3.82 1.66
N PHE A 65 9.13 -3.57 2.95
CA PHE A 65 10.24 -2.78 3.48
C PHE A 65 10.62 -3.23 4.88
N SER A 66 11.82 -2.88 5.32
CA SER A 66 12.29 -3.08 6.67
C SER A 66 12.30 -1.75 7.39
N ALA A 67 11.80 -1.71 8.61
CA ALA A 67 11.76 -0.49 9.41
C ALA A 67 11.60 -0.82 10.88
N LYS A 68 11.78 0.19 11.72
CA LYS A 68 11.51 0.07 13.16
C LYS A 68 10.01 -0.06 13.38
N GLU A 69 9.65 -0.84 14.39
CA GLU A 69 8.25 -1.11 14.70
C GLU A 69 7.45 0.16 14.94
N GLY A 70 8.00 1.10 15.71
CA GLY A 70 7.31 2.36 16.00
C GLY A 70 7.00 3.16 14.75
N PHE A 71 7.94 3.20 13.81
CA PHE A 71 7.75 3.90 12.55
C PHE A 71 6.63 3.24 11.73
N ALA A 72 6.65 1.91 11.63
CA ALA A 72 5.65 1.19 10.86
C ALA A 72 4.25 1.36 11.44
N LYS A 73 4.13 1.37 12.76
CA LYS A 73 2.84 1.58 13.42
C LYS A 73 2.28 2.98 13.17
N ASP A 74 3.15 3.96 12.96
CA ASP A 74 2.73 5.35 12.75
C ASP A 74 2.38 5.65 11.30
N LEU A 75 2.70 4.76 10.36
CA LEU A 75 2.43 4.98 8.94
C LEU A 75 0.96 5.27 8.63
N PRO A 76 0.00 4.49 9.14
CA PRO A 76 -1.40 4.79 8.84
C PRO A 76 -1.82 6.18 9.32
N GLU A 77 -1.30 6.63 10.46
CA GLU A 77 -1.59 7.95 10.98
C GLU A 77 -0.97 9.05 10.11
N LYS A 78 0.25 8.80 9.61
CA LYS A 78 0.95 9.74 8.76
C LYS A 78 0.20 9.99 7.46
N TYR A 79 -0.43 8.98 6.89
CA TYR A 79 -1.11 9.06 5.60
C TYR A 79 -2.63 9.22 5.74
N LYS A 80 -3.12 9.34 6.94
CA LYS A 80 -4.56 9.40 7.24
C LYS A 80 -5.32 10.47 6.44
N LEU A 81 -4.70 11.62 6.24
CA LEU A 81 -5.34 12.75 5.55
C LEU A 81 -4.87 12.91 4.10
N ASP A 82 -4.14 11.95 3.57
CA ASP A 82 -3.66 12.02 2.20
C ASP A 82 -4.80 11.61 1.25
N GLU A 83 -5.28 12.58 0.47
CA GLU A 83 -6.41 12.37 -0.43
C GLU A 83 -6.10 11.44 -1.61
N ARG A 84 -4.82 11.21 -1.89
CA ARG A 84 -4.41 10.28 -2.94
C ARG A 84 -4.69 8.84 -2.56
N ILE A 85 -4.86 8.55 -1.28
CA ILE A 85 -5.00 7.19 -0.77
C ILE A 85 -6.46 6.90 -0.45
N LEU A 86 -7.02 5.91 -1.11
CA LEU A 86 -8.37 5.43 -0.82
C LEU A 86 -8.34 4.43 0.35
N ARG A 87 -7.29 3.61 0.40
CA ARG A 87 -7.13 2.63 1.48
C ARG A 87 -5.65 2.29 1.63
N MET A 88 -5.24 2.05 2.86
CA MET A 88 -3.88 1.63 3.20
C MET A 88 -3.96 0.55 4.26
N GLN A 89 -3.19 -0.52 4.10
CA GLN A 89 -3.08 -1.57 5.09
C GLN A 89 -1.63 -1.96 5.28
N VAL A 90 -1.22 -2.15 6.54
CA VAL A 90 0.14 -2.53 6.89
C VAL A 90 0.11 -3.89 7.57
N PHE A 91 0.95 -4.80 7.10
CA PHE A 91 1.07 -6.15 7.63
C PHE A 91 2.49 -6.41 8.08
N VAL A 92 2.65 -7.23 9.12
CA VAL A 92 3.96 -7.74 9.49
C VAL A 92 4.32 -8.83 8.49
N HIS A 93 5.52 -8.70 7.91
CA HIS A 93 6.00 -9.61 6.87
C HIS A 93 7.15 -10.44 7.44
N ASP A 94 6.83 -11.32 8.37
CA ASP A 94 7.84 -12.12 9.06
C ASP A 94 8.05 -13.52 8.47
N ARG A 95 7.21 -13.92 7.52
CA ARG A 95 7.30 -15.23 6.86
C ARG A 95 7.21 -15.07 5.34
N PRO A 96 8.17 -15.65 4.60
CA PRO A 96 8.14 -15.54 3.13
C PRO A 96 6.86 -16.07 2.48
N GLU A 97 6.30 -17.12 3.00
CA GLU A 97 5.08 -17.72 2.46
C GLU A 97 3.83 -16.86 2.63
N ASN A 98 3.89 -15.85 3.48
CA ASN A 98 2.75 -14.94 3.68
C ASN A 98 2.80 -13.75 2.75
N GLN A 99 3.88 -13.54 2.06
CA GLN A 99 4.17 -12.35 1.28
C GLN A 99 3.15 -12.10 0.18
N ILE A 100 2.93 -13.09 -0.65
CA ILE A 100 2.00 -12.96 -1.78
C ILE A 100 0.57 -13.01 -1.28
N LYS A 101 0.32 -13.79 -0.24
CA LYS A 101 -1.02 -13.99 0.28
C LYS A 101 -1.66 -12.75 0.87
N ALA A 102 -0.88 -11.85 1.45
CA ALA A 102 -1.44 -10.61 2.01
C ALA A 102 -2.05 -9.74 0.92
N SER A 103 -1.32 -9.51 -0.16
CA SER A 103 -1.82 -8.71 -1.29
C SER A 103 -3.02 -9.39 -1.95
N GLU A 104 -2.93 -10.69 -2.19
CA GLU A 104 -4.01 -11.44 -2.81
C GLU A 104 -5.26 -11.44 -1.95
N ALA A 105 -5.11 -11.59 -0.63
CA ALA A 105 -6.23 -11.57 0.29
C ALA A 105 -6.97 -10.24 0.24
N ILE A 106 -6.25 -9.12 0.12
CA ILE A 106 -6.87 -7.81 0.00
C ILE A 106 -7.62 -7.68 -1.31
N LEU A 107 -7.02 -8.11 -2.41
CA LEU A 107 -7.67 -8.06 -3.72
C LEU A 107 -8.93 -8.91 -3.75
N LEU A 108 -8.87 -10.12 -3.20
CA LEU A 108 -10.02 -11.00 -3.13
C LEU A 108 -11.11 -10.44 -2.23
N LYS A 109 -10.72 -9.84 -1.11
CA LYS A 109 -11.66 -9.24 -0.19
C LYS A 109 -12.42 -8.08 -0.82
N GLU A 110 -11.71 -7.23 -1.57
CA GLU A 110 -12.35 -6.12 -2.29
C GLU A 110 -13.28 -6.65 -3.37
N SER A 111 -12.91 -7.75 -4.04
CA SER A 111 -13.73 -8.36 -5.08
C SER A 111 -14.96 -9.06 -4.53
N SER A 112 -14.90 -9.58 -3.31
CA SER A 112 -16.00 -10.36 -2.73
C SER A 112 -17.03 -9.52 -1.99
N ILE A 113 -16.80 -8.24 -1.83
CA ILE A 113 -17.74 -7.32 -1.18
C ILE A 113 -18.72 -6.80 -2.23
N ILE A 114 -19.67 -7.62 -2.59
CA ILE A 114 -20.68 -7.24 -3.57
C ILE A 114 -22.05 -7.23 -2.92
#